data_170bd52adb8afae77638f41ac90b0584
#
_entry.id   170bd52adb8afae77638f41ac90b0584
#
_cell.length_a   1.000
_cell.length_b   1.000
_cell.length_c   1.000
_cell.angle_alpha   90.00
_cell.angle_beta   90.00
_cell.angle_gamma   90.00
#
_symmetry.space_group_name_H-M   'P 1'
#
loop_
_entity.id
_entity.type
_entity.pdbx_description
1 polymer ?
#
loop_
_entity_poly.entity_id
_entity_poly.type
_entity_poly.pdbx_seq_one_letter_code
_entity_poly.pdbx_strand_id
1 'polypeptide(L)'
;MCAARSSQRRLWTNFLEKGELPRPSGRIYGQKISESNGSAIPFRGKILGIDPSLRGTGLAVLDIRSRNEMDLIFSRTVKVQAKESLSACTRRIFEAVSEAIRCYEPAICAAEQTIYVQNFQTAQIMGVARGAVLTAIAIHHLPAFEYAPLRIKQAICGYGRASKEQISKMVQAILKIHMNVGFDETDAAAVAICCFFTERFLTGTSSDGRGFLD
;
A
#
# COMPACT_ATOMS: atom_id res chain seq x y z
N MET A 1 -24.63 8.63 -13.98
CA MET A 1 -23.50 8.00 -13.26
C MET A 1 -22.41 7.36 -14.15
N CYS A 2 -22.43 7.50 -15.47
CA CYS A 2 -21.46 6.86 -16.39
C CYS A 2 -20.26 7.73 -16.80
N ALA A 3 -20.33 9.05 -16.68
CA ALA A 3 -19.30 9.95 -17.21
C ALA A 3 -17.98 9.96 -16.38
N ALA A 4 -18.04 9.78 -15.05
CA ALA A 4 -16.84 9.81 -14.21
C ALA A 4 -15.93 8.58 -14.41
N ARG A 5 -16.48 7.43 -14.81
CA ARG A 5 -15.70 6.19 -15.06
C ARG A 5 -14.90 6.24 -16.35
N SER A 6 -15.34 7.00 -17.36
CA SER A 6 -14.64 7.16 -18.63
C SER A 6 -13.40 8.07 -18.49
N SER A 7 -13.45 9.04 -17.60
CA SER A 7 -12.34 9.99 -17.41
C SER A 7 -11.11 9.36 -16.73
N GLN A 8 -11.29 8.49 -15.73
CA GLN A 8 -10.18 7.82 -15.05
C GLN A 8 -9.47 6.81 -15.96
N ARG A 9 -10.22 6.04 -16.77
CA ARG A 9 -9.60 5.16 -17.77
C ARG A 9 -8.71 5.93 -18.74
N ARG A 10 -9.19 7.07 -19.26
CA ARG A 10 -8.41 7.94 -20.16
C ARG A 10 -7.12 8.47 -19.50
N LEU A 11 -7.17 8.80 -18.21
CA LEU A 11 -5.98 9.27 -17.47
C LEU A 11 -4.90 8.20 -17.40
N TRP A 12 -5.28 6.94 -17.17
CA TRP A 12 -4.33 5.82 -17.14
C TRP A 12 -3.86 5.41 -18.53
N THR A 13 -4.69 5.52 -19.55
CA THR A 13 -4.28 5.34 -20.95
C THR A 13 -3.24 6.39 -21.34
N ASN A 14 -3.46 7.66 -20.97
CA ASN A 14 -2.49 8.72 -21.19
C ASN A 14 -1.18 8.50 -20.44
N PHE A 15 -1.21 7.90 -19.24
CA PHE A 15 0.01 7.53 -18.52
C PHE A 15 0.82 6.50 -19.29
N LEU A 16 0.18 5.44 -19.80
CA LEU A 16 0.86 4.41 -20.59
C LEU A 16 1.45 4.96 -21.88
N GLU A 17 0.83 5.98 -22.48
CA GLU A 17 1.28 6.61 -23.72
C GLU A 17 2.32 7.72 -23.50
N LYS A 18 2.21 8.51 -22.44
CA LYS A 18 2.99 9.74 -22.21
C LYS A 18 3.91 9.68 -20.99
N GLY A 19 3.82 8.64 -20.16
CA GLY A 19 4.62 8.50 -18.94
C GLY A 19 4.28 9.48 -17.80
N GLU A 20 3.18 10.24 -17.92
CA GLU A 20 2.74 11.17 -16.87
C GLU A 20 1.71 10.53 -15.95
N LEU A 21 2.00 10.44 -14.66
CA LEU A 21 1.06 9.88 -13.67
C LEU A 21 -0.19 10.74 -13.52
N PRO A 22 -1.40 10.15 -13.57
CA PRO A 22 -2.63 10.89 -13.40
C PRO A 22 -2.70 11.55 -12.02
N ARG A 23 -3.21 12.78 -11.96
CA ARG A 23 -3.44 13.45 -10.68
C ARG A 23 -4.58 12.77 -9.94
N PRO A 24 -4.49 12.54 -8.61
CA PRO A 24 -5.59 11.96 -7.86
C PRO A 24 -6.79 12.90 -7.92
N SER A 25 -7.86 12.48 -8.56
CA SER A 25 -9.18 13.07 -8.39
C SER A 25 -9.82 12.32 -7.21
N GLY A 26 -9.63 12.78 -5.98
CA GLY A 26 -10.07 12.05 -4.83
C GLY A 26 -11.05 12.81 -3.96
N ARG A 27 -12.30 12.38 -3.92
CA ARG A 27 -13.10 12.46 -2.69
C ARG A 27 -12.72 11.26 -1.84
N ILE A 28 -12.09 11.52 -0.70
CA ILE A 28 -11.86 10.52 0.35
C ILE A 28 -13.21 10.19 0.96
N TYR A 29 -13.55 8.90 1.01
CA TYR A 29 -14.76 8.42 1.68
C TYR A 29 -14.57 8.65 3.19
N GLY A 30 -15.36 9.55 3.78
CA GLY A 30 -15.55 9.65 5.23
C GLY A 30 -14.98 10.87 5.94
N GLN A 31 -14.16 11.72 5.34
CA GLN A 31 -13.74 12.98 5.99
C GLN A 31 -13.87 14.18 5.04
N LYS A 32 -14.66 15.18 5.46
CA LYS A 32 -14.60 16.52 4.88
C LYS A 32 -13.26 17.14 5.28
N ILE A 33 -12.30 17.12 4.39
CA ILE A 33 -11.09 17.93 4.57
C ILE A 33 -11.51 19.36 4.28
N SER A 34 -11.42 20.22 5.29
CA SER A 34 -11.52 21.67 5.11
C SER A 34 -10.48 22.08 4.08
N GLU A 35 -10.92 22.77 3.03
CA GLU A 35 -10.03 23.39 2.04
C GLU A 35 -9.18 24.46 2.73
N SER A 36 -8.07 24.06 3.34
CA SER A 36 -7.03 25.01 3.67
C SER A 36 -6.22 25.25 2.40
N ASN A 37 -6.20 26.49 1.94
CA ASN A 37 -5.42 27.01 0.79
C ASN A 37 -3.89 26.94 1.02
N GLY A 38 -3.38 25.89 1.60
CA GLY A 38 -1.95 25.60 1.72
C GLY A 38 -1.50 24.75 0.52
N SER A 39 -0.47 25.18 -0.19
CA SER A 39 0.20 24.37 -1.19
C SER A 39 0.71 23.09 -0.51
N ALA A 40 0.05 21.96 -0.76
CA ALA A 40 0.49 20.68 -0.21
C ALA A 40 1.89 20.38 -0.76
N ILE A 41 2.89 20.35 0.11
CA ILE A 41 4.24 19.92 -0.27
C ILE A 41 4.15 18.43 -0.59
N PRO A 42 4.65 17.98 -1.75
CA PRO A 42 4.58 16.57 -2.10
C PRO A 42 5.40 15.74 -1.11
N PHE A 43 4.84 14.62 -0.67
CA PHE A 43 5.54 13.67 0.19
C PHE A 43 6.86 13.22 -0.45
N ARG A 44 7.91 13.21 0.35
CA ARG A 44 9.22 12.63 0.01
C ARG A 44 9.64 11.72 1.14
N GLY A 45 10.09 10.53 0.81
CA GLY A 45 10.49 9.53 1.80
C GLY A 45 10.10 8.12 1.40
N LYS A 46 10.29 7.20 2.32
CA LYS A 46 10.06 5.78 2.08
C LYS A 46 8.70 5.35 2.62
N ILE A 47 7.99 4.53 1.85
CA ILE A 47 6.73 3.89 2.25
C ILE A 47 6.93 2.38 2.21
N LEU A 48 6.64 1.70 3.31
CA LEU A 48 6.56 0.24 3.37
C LEU A 48 5.13 -0.20 3.05
N GLY A 49 4.94 -0.84 1.90
CA GLY A 49 3.71 -1.51 1.51
C GLY A 49 3.70 -2.95 1.96
N ILE A 50 2.56 -3.44 2.42
CA ILE A 50 2.39 -4.78 2.99
C ILE A 50 1.08 -5.38 2.47
N ASP A 51 1.17 -6.60 1.93
CA ASP A 51 0.04 -7.47 1.64
C ASP A 51 0.01 -8.62 2.65
N PRO A 52 -0.83 -8.53 3.72
CA PRO A 52 -0.83 -9.50 4.81
C PRO A 52 -1.41 -10.85 4.37
N SER A 53 -0.61 -11.90 4.41
CA SER A 53 -1.06 -13.28 4.20
C SER A 53 -0.30 -14.22 5.14
N LEU A 54 -0.99 -15.22 5.72
CA LEU A 54 -0.35 -16.13 6.68
C LEU A 54 0.80 -16.94 6.07
N ARG A 55 0.73 -17.25 4.79
CA ARG A 55 1.67 -18.14 4.09
C ARG A 55 2.56 -17.45 3.06
N GLY A 56 2.25 -16.21 2.73
CA GLY A 56 2.95 -15.46 1.70
C GLY A 56 2.77 -13.96 1.87
N THR A 57 3.16 -13.40 3.03
CA THR A 57 3.09 -11.94 3.24
C THR A 57 4.04 -11.24 2.28
N GLY A 58 3.49 -10.37 1.44
CA GLY A 58 4.25 -9.49 0.55
C GLY A 58 4.74 -8.25 1.29
N LEU A 59 5.99 -7.86 1.05
CA LEU A 59 6.60 -6.63 1.54
C LEU A 59 7.25 -5.89 0.37
N ALA A 60 7.10 -4.58 0.31
CA ALA A 60 7.78 -3.72 -0.66
C ALA A 60 8.08 -2.34 -0.07
N VAL A 61 9.28 -1.83 -0.27
CA VAL A 61 9.65 -0.47 0.14
C VAL A 61 9.86 0.37 -1.09
N LEU A 62 9.10 1.46 -1.18
CA LEU A 62 9.26 2.48 -2.21
C LEU A 62 9.98 3.69 -1.64
N ASP A 63 11.00 4.17 -2.35
CA ASP A 63 11.61 5.48 -2.12
C ASP A 63 11.00 6.49 -3.07
N ILE A 64 10.30 7.47 -2.51
CA ILE A 64 9.54 8.47 -3.25
C ILE A 64 10.26 9.81 -3.20
N ARG A 65 10.83 10.22 -4.32
CA ARG A 65 11.51 11.51 -4.48
C ARG A 65 10.59 12.57 -5.07
N SER A 66 9.72 12.18 -5.96
CA SER A 66 8.70 13.03 -6.55
C SER A 66 7.52 12.18 -7.06
N ARG A 67 6.48 12.84 -7.60
CA ARG A 67 5.32 12.14 -8.14
C ARG A 67 5.68 11.16 -9.28
N ASN A 68 6.68 11.47 -10.07
CA ASN A 68 7.10 10.68 -11.23
C ASN A 68 8.42 9.93 -10.99
N GLU A 69 8.95 10.02 -9.76
CA GLU A 69 10.20 9.38 -9.35
C GLU A 69 9.97 8.57 -8.09
N MET A 70 9.67 7.29 -8.30
CA MET A 70 9.49 6.29 -7.28
C MET A 70 10.33 5.07 -7.64
N ASP A 71 11.17 4.65 -6.71
CA ASP A 71 12.01 3.47 -6.89
C ASP A 71 11.58 2.37 -5.93
N LEU A 72 11.47 1.14 -6.43
CA LEU A 72 11.35 -0.05 -5.59
C LEU A 72 12.75 -0.40 -5.07
N ILE A 73 13.03 -0.09 -3.80
CA ILE A 73 14.34 -0.34 -3.18
C ILE A 73 14.43 -1.67 -2.44
N PHE A 74 13.27 -2.29 -2.18
CA PHE A 74 13.19 -3.60 -1.54
C PHE A 74 11.87 -4.25 -1.90
N SER A 75 11.90 -5.57 -2.15
CA SER A 75 10.71 -6.42 -2.15
C SER A 75 11.03 -7.83 -1.65
N ARG A 76 10.08 -8.45 -0.99
CA ARG A 76 10.21 -9.82 -0.45
C ARG A 76 8.85 -10.44 -0.19
N THR A 77 8.71 -11.72 -0.53
CA THR A 77 7.62 -12.56 -0.03
C THR A 77 8.09 -13.36 1.20
N VAL A 78 7.42 -13.18 2.33
CA VAL A 78 7.66 -13.95 3.56
C VAL A 78 6.95 -15.30 3.44
N LYS A 79 7.63 -16.28 2.85
CA LYS A 79 7.08 -17.63 2.66
C LYS A 79 7.15 -18.43 3.95
N VAL A 80 6.03 -19.04 4.34
CA VAL A 80 5.91 -19.91 5.51
C VAL A 80 5.37 -21.26 5.08
N GLN A 81 6.03 -22.35 5.54
CA GLN A 81 5.64 -23.72 5.18
C GLN A 81 4.26 -24.07 5.74
N ALA A 82 3.50 -24.90 5.00
CA ALA A 82 2.15 -25.29 5.38
C ALA A 82 2.06 -25.99 6.75
N LYS A 83 3.11 -26.71 7.15
CA LYS A 83 3.20 -27.45 8.42
C LYS A 83 3.53 -26.60 9.64
N GLU A 84 3.94 -25.33 9.46
CA GLU A 84 4.28 -24.47 10.59
C GLU A 84 3.03 -24.07 11.38
N SER A 85 3.19 -23.96 12.71
CA SER A 85 2.12 -23.55 13.60
C SER A 85 1.71 -22.10 13.35
N LEU A 86 0.49 -21.73 13.76
CA LEU A 86 -0.01 -20.37 13.63
C LEU A 86 0.91 -19.36 14.32
N SER A 87 1.40 -19.68 15.52
CA SER A 87 2.33 -18.83 16.26
C SER A 87 3.69 -18.66 15.57
N ALA A 88 4.19 -19.69 14.91
CA ALA A 88 5.42 -19.60 14.13
C ALA A 88 5.23 -18.69 12.90
N CYS A 89 4.07 -18.78 12.24
CA CYS A 89 3.73 -17.90 11.11
C CYS A 89 3.67 -16.43 11.54
N THR A 90 2.94 -16.14 12.63
CA THR A 90 2.81 -14.76 13.14
C THR A 90 4.15 -14.18 13.55
N ARG A 91 4.99 -14.97 14.23
CA ARG A 91 6.36 -14.55 14.57
C ARG A 91 7.17 -14.18 13.34
N ARG A 92 7.16 -15.03 12.30
CA ARG A 92 7.90 -14.75 11.05
C ARG A 92 7.42 -13.48 10.35
N ILE A 93 6.10 -13.25 10.31
CA ILE A 93 5.52 -12.02 9.74
C ILE A 93 6.01 -10.82 10.54
N PHE A 94 5.87 -10.85 11.86
CA PHE A 94 6.31 -9.80 12.76
C PHE A 94 7.80 -9.48 12.60
N GLU A 95 8.66 -10.51 12.61
CA GLU A 95 10.11 -10.37 12.47
C GLU A 95 10.47 -9.75 11.11
N ALA A 96 9.86 -10.21 10.02
CA ALA A 96 10.15 -9.70 8.67
C ALA A 96 9.70 -8.24 8.48
N VAL A 97 8.52 -7.86 9.00
CA VAL A 97 8.05 -6.47 8.97
C VAL A 97 8.96 -5.58 9.81
N SER A 98 9.30 -6.02 11.03
CA SER A 98 10.22 -5.29 11.92
C SER A 98 11.61 -5.15 11.32
N GLU A 99 12.11 -6.17 10.61
CA GLU A 99 13.38 -6.12 9.89
C GLU A 99 13.34 -5.08 8.77
N ALA A 100 12.28 -5.10 7.94
CA ALA A 100 12.11 -4.13 6.87
C ALA A 100 12.03 -2.69 7.40
N ILE A 101 11.32 -2.48 8.52
CA ILE A 101 11.25 -1.17 9.16
C ILE A 101 12.64 -0.70 9.63
N ARG A 102 13.40 -1.55 10.31
CA ARG A 102 14.73 -1.18 10.80
C ARG A 102 15.76 -0.95 9.71
N CYS A 103 15.71 -1.78 8.64
CA CYS A 103 16.70 -1.70 7.56
C CYS A 103 16.45 -0.54 6.60
N TYR A 104 15.18 -0.21 6.35
CA TYR A 104 14.82 0.79 5.32
C TYR A 104 14.30 2.10 5.90
N GLU A 105 13.97 2.14 7.18
CA GLU A 105 13.48 3.34 7.90
C GLU A 105 12.34 4.05 7.13
N PRO A 106 11.21 3.36 6.85
CA PRO A 106 10.09 3.99 6.19
C PRO A 106 9.45 5.05 7.09
N ALA A 107 9.02 6.15 6.52
CA ALA A 107 8.26 7.18 7.24
C ALA A 107 6.81 6.74 7.51
N ILE A 108 6.30 5.81 6.70
CA ILE A 108 4.90 5.38 6.70
C ILE A 108 4.85 3.90 6.34
N CYS A 109 3.90 3.20 6.98
CA CYS A 109 3.52 1.84 6.60
C CYS A 109 2.10 1.84 6.02
N ALA A 110 1.89 1.07 4.96
CA ALA A 110 0.60 0.89 4.32
C ALA A 110 0.31 -0.61 4.18
N ALA A 111 -0.88 -1.05 4.56
CA ALA A 111 -1.28 -2.45 4.48
C ALA A 111 -2.58 -2.63 3.69
N GLU A 112 -2.74 -3.78 3.02
CA GLU A 112 -4.03 -4.15 2.47
C GLU A 112 -4.97 -4.54 3.61
N GLN A 113 -6.19 -3.98 3.59
CA GLN A 113 -7.22 -4.28 4.56
C GLN A 113 -7.89 -5.61 4.25
N THR A 114 -8.00 -6.46 5.26
CA THR A 114 -8.84 -7.65 5.18
C THR A 114 -10.31 -7.23 5.14
N ILE A 115 -10.97 -7.48 4.02
CA ILE A 115 -12.41 -7.25 3.87
C ILE A 115 -13.19 -8.51 4.20
N TYR A 116 -14.54 -8.37 4.21
CA TYR A 116 -15.45 -9.47 4.50
C TYR A 116 -15.15 -10.73 3.67
N VAL A 117 -14.93 -11.85 4.36
CA VAL A 117 -14.71 -13.17 3.77
C VAL A 117 -15.87 -14.06 4.21
N GLN A 118 -16.49 -14.78 3.27
CA GLN A 118 -17.63 -15.66 3.57
C GLN A 118 -17.27 -16.81 4.52
N ASN A 119 -16.02 -17.25 4.48
CA ASN A 119 -15.53 -18.32 5.34
C ASN A 119 -14.91 -17.75 6.63
N PHE A 120 -15.53 -18.06 7.76
CA PHE A 120 -15.09 -17.62 9.09
C PHE A 120 -13.65 -18.03 9.43
N GLN A 121 -13.24 -19.25 9.09
CA GLN A 121 -11.86 -19.72 9.34
C GLN A 121 -10.85 -18.91 8.52
N THR A 122 -11.17 -18.62 7.26
CA THR A 122 -10.32 -17.76 6.42
C THR A 122 -10.22 -16.36 7.00
N ALA A 123 -11.34 -15.79 7.47
CA ALA A 123 -11.34 -14.47 8.10
C ALA A 123 -10.46 -14.43 9.37
N GLN A 124 -10.53 -15.47 10.21
CA GLN A 124 -9.67 -15.58 11.40
C GLN A 124 -8.18 -15.62 11.01
N ILE A 125 -7.81 -16.46 10.05
CA ILE A 125 -6.43 -16.61 9.59
C ILE A 125 -5.89 -15.29 9.03
N MET A 126 -6.66 -14.60 8.20
CA MET A 126 -6.29 -13.30 7.66
C MET A 126 -6.18 -12.24 8.77
N GLY A 127 -7.10 -12.25 9.74
CA GLY A 127 -7.05 -11.37 10.90
C GLY A 127 -5.79 -11.57 11.76
N VAL A 128 -5.34 -12.80 11.91
CA VAL A 128 -4.11 -13.12 12.64
C VAL A 128 -2.87 -12.58 11.89
N ALA A 129 -2.78 -12.77 10.60
CA ALA A 129 -1.68 -12.21 9.79
C ALA A 129 -1.65 -10.68 9.85
N ARG A 130 -2.82 -10.04 9.67
CA ARG A 130 -2.99 -8.60 9.82
C ARG A 130 -2.59 -8.11 11.21
N GLY A 131 -2.99 -8.82 12.27
CA GLY A 131 -2.63 -8.48 13.65
C GLY A 131 -1.11 -8.47 13.86
N ALA A 132 -0.39 -9.47 13.32
CA ALA A 132 1.07 -9.50 13.40
C ALA A 132 1.73 -8.31 12.70
N VAL A 133 1.23 -7.91 11.53
CA VAL A 133 1.70 -6.72 10.77
C VAL A 133 1.48 -5.45 11.59
N LEU A 134 0.23 -5.21 12.05
CA LEU A 134 -0.09 -4.00 12.81
C LEU A 134 0.67 -3.90 14.13
N THR A 135 0.89 -5.03 14.81
CA THR A 135 1.70 -5.08 16.03
C THR A 135 3.15 -4.68 15.75
N ALA A 136 3.74 -5.20 14.65
CA ALA A 136 5.09 -4.81 14.27
C ALA A 136 5.20 -3.30 13.99
N ILE A 137 4.25 -2.73 13.24
CA ILE A 137 4.23 -1.29 12.94
C ILE A 137 4.08 -0.45 14.23
N ALA A 138 3.14 -0.85 15.10
CA ALA A 138 2.86 -0.13 16.36
C ALA A 138 4.07 -0.11 17.32
N ILE A 139 4.80 -1.22 17.44
CA ILE A 139 6.02 -1.30 18.27
C ILE A 139 7.11 -0.34 17.76
N HIS A 140 7.16 -0.10 16.46
CA HIS A 140 8.09 0.86 15.85
C HIS A 140 7.53 2.29 15.80
N HIS A 141 6.36 2.56 16.38
CA HIS A 141 5.72 3.88 16.44
C HIS A 141 5.55 4.57 15.10
N LEU A 142 5.29 3.81 14.03
CA LEU A 142 5.09 4.35 12.69
C LEU A 142 3.61 4.55 12.37
N PRO A 143 3.26 5.57 11.58
CA PRO A 143 1.93 5.71 11.03
C PRO A 143 1.56 4.51 10.15
N ALA A 144 0.35 3.96 10.35
CA ALA A 144 -0.18 2.85 9.57
C ALA A 144 -1.45 3.27 8.84
N PHE A 145 -1.51 3.02 7.54
CA PHE A 145 -2.70 3.22 6.71
C PHE A 145 -3.18 1.89 6.15
N GLU A 146 -4.48 1.68 6.10
CA GLU A 146 -5.06 0.47 5.55
C GLU A 146 -6.00 0.79 4.39
N TYR A 147 -5.89 0.02 3.30
CA TYR A 147 -6.65 0.22 2.07
C TYR A 147 -7.40 -1.03 1.66
N ALA A 148 -8.70 -0.87 1.40
CA ALA A 148 -9.50 -1.95 0.84
C ALA A 148 -8.97 -2.35 -0.57
N PRO A 149 -9.03 -3.64 -0.96
CA PRO A 149 -8.58 -4.13 -2.28
C PRO A 149 -9.19 -3.33 -3.45
N LEU A 150 -10.46 -2.97 -3.33
CA LEU A 150 -11.13 -2.14 -4.34
C LEU A 150 -10.45 -0.77 -4.52
N ARG A 151 -10.01 -0.17 -3.40
CA ARG A 151 -9.35 1.14 -3.42
C ARG A 151 -7.97 1.04 -4.07
N ILE A 152 -7.21 -0.01 -3.74
CA ILE A 152 -5.91 -0.29 -4.36
C ILE A 152 -6.07 -0.42 -5.87
N LYS A 153 -7.03 -1.26 -6.34
CA LYS A 153 -7.32 -1.43 -7.76
C LYS A 153 -7.67 -0.11 -8.46
N GLN A 154 -8.50 0.72 -7.82
CA GLN A 154 -8.86 2.03 -8.35
C GLN A 154 -7.67 2.99 -8.42
N ALA A 155 -6.81 2.98 -7.41
CA ALA A 155 -5.61 3.83 -7.38
C ALA A 155 -4.61 3.44 -8.47
N ILE A 156 -4.39 2.14 -8.69
CA ILE A 156 -3.40 1.63 -9.64
C ILE A 156 -3.92 1.63 -11.08
N CYS A 157 -5.13 1.11 -11.31
CA CYS A 157 -5.67 0.89 -12.67
C CYS A 157 -6.78 1.87 -13.06
N GLY A 158 -7.22 2.75 -12.15
CA GLY A 158 -8.33 3.67 -12.38
C GLY A 158 -9.72 3.02 -12.28
N TYR A 159 -9.84 1.73 -12.02
CA TYR A 159 -11.11 1.02 -11.85
C TYR A 159 -10.98 -0.21 -10.94
N GLY A 160 -12.06 -0.55 -10.23
CA GLY A 160 -12.02 -1.55 -9.16
C GLY A 160 -12.11 -3.02 -9.60
N ARG A 161 -12.31 -3.30 -10.91
CA ARG A 161 -12.40 -4.67 -11.43
C ARG A 161 -11.15 -5.14 -12.16
N ALA A 162 -10.00 -4.50 -11.88
CA ALA A 162 -8.72 -4.90 -12.47
C ALA A 162 -8.32 -6.32 -12.01
N SER A 163 -7.77 -7.11 -12.93
CA SER A 163 -7.18 -8.41 -12.62
C SER A 163 -5.82 -8.24 -11.94
N LYS A 164 -5.29 -9.30 -11.31
CA LYS A 164 -3.96 -9.29 -10.71
C LYS A 164 -2.87 -8.99 -11.76
N GLU A 165 -3.00 -9.55 -12.95
CA GLU A 165 -2.06 -9.32 -14.05
C GLU A 165 -2.08 -7.85 -14.52
N GLN A 166 -3.25 -7.22 -14.52
CA GLN A 166 -3.38 -5.80 -14.86
C GLN A 166 -2.74 -4.91 -13.81
N ILE A 167 -2.93 -5.23 -12.52
CA ILE A 167 -2.27 -4.52 -11.42
C ILE A 167 -0.75 -4.68 -11.54
N SER A 168 -0.25 -5.90 -11.70
CA SER A 168 1.17 -6.18 -11.83
C SER A 168 1.81 -5.39 -12.98
N LYS A 169 1.20 -5.40 -14.16
CA LYS A 169 1.68 -4.62 -15.31
C LYS A 169 1.70 -3.12 -15.03
N MET A 170 0.68 -2.59 -14.36
CA MET A 170 0.62 -1.16 -14.02
C MET A 170 1.68 -0.78 -12.98
N VAL A 171 1.87 -1.60 -11.94
CA VAL A 171 2.93 -1.39 -10.93
C VAL A 171 4.31 -1.38 -11.60
N GLN A 172 4.58 -2.35 -12.47
CA GLN A 172 5.85 -2.41 -13.22
C GLN A 172 6.06 -1.17 -14.10
N ALA A 173 5.01 -0.71 -14.78
CA ALA A 173 5.07 0.51 -15.60
C ALA A 173 5.30 1.77 -14.75
N ILE A 174 4.61 1.91 -13.60
CA ILE A 174 4.77 3.04 -12.68
C ILE A 174 6.19 3.09 -12.12
N LEU A 175 6.71 1.94 -11.68
CA LEU A 175 8.03 1.83 -11.06
C LEU A 175 9.16 1.65 -12.09
N LYS A 176 8.83 1.56 -13.39
CA LYS A 176 9.79 1.35 -14.49
C LYS A 176 10.70 0.13 -14.29
N ILE A 177 10.15 -0.93 -13.68
CA ILE A 177 10.87 -2.17 -13.42
C ILE A 177 10.53 -3.22 -14.49
N HIS A 178 11.55 -3.90 -14.98
CA HIS A 178 11.43 -4.99 -15.98
C HIS A 178 11.70 -6.37 -15.39
N MET A 179 11.79 -6.49 -14.07
CA MET A 179 12.11 -7.74 -13.37
C MET A 179 10.85 -8.57 -13.10
N ASN A 180 11.02 -9.89 -13.07
CA ASN A 180 9.99 -10.82 -12.55
C ASN A 180 9.89 -10.66 -11.01
N VAL A 181 9.19 -9.62 -10.57
CA VAL A 181 8.79 -9.46 -9.17
C VAL A 181 7.60 -10.39 -8.93
N GLY A 182 7.60 -11.12 -7.82
CA GLY A 182 6.51 -12.01 -7.45
C GLY A 182 5.18 -11.28 -7.30
N PHE A 183 4.06 -11.99 -7.45
CA PHE A 183 2.74 -11.37 -7.32
C PHE A 183 2.53 -10.74 -5.94
N ASP A 184 2.90 -11.42 -4.86
CA ASP A 184 2.76 -10.90 -3.49
C ASP A 184 3.57 -9.62 -3.27
N GLU A 185 4.76 -9.54 -3.85
CA GLU A 185 5.63 -8.37 -3.80
C GLU A 185 5.06 -7.21 -4.62
N THR A 186 4.48 -7.53 -5.79
CA THR A 186 3.79 -6.56 -6.63
C THR A 186 2.52 -6.02 -5.96
N ASP A 187 1.75 -6.88 -5.27
CA ASP A 187 0.57 -6.49 -4.51
C ASP A 187 0.98 -5.57 -3.35
N ALA A 188 2.06 -5.88 -2.63
CA ALA A 188 2.62 -5.00 -1.60
C ALA A 188 3.09 -3.63 -2.16
N ALA A 189 3.75 -3.62 -3.32
CA ALA A 189 4.13 -2.37 -3.98
C ALA A 189 2.90 -1.56 -4.42
N ALA A 190 1.83 -2.21 -4.89
CA ALA A 190 0.55 -1.56 -5.21
C ALA A 190 -0.08 -0.88 -3.99
N VAL A 191 0.02 -1.48 -2.80
CA VAL A 191 -0.43 -0.87 -1.54
C VAL A 191 0.34 0.41 -1.24
N ALA A 192 1.67 0.41 -1.36
CA ALA A 192 2.50 1.59 -1.13
C ALA A 192 2.20 2.71 -2.14
N ILE A 193 2.03 2.39 -3.43
CA ILE A 193 1.62 3.35 -4.46
C ILE A 193 0.22 3.91 -4.16
N CYS A 194 -0.72 3.05 -3.74
CA CYS A 194 -2.06 3.49 -3.35
C CYS A 194 -2.00 4.50 -2.20
N CYS A 195 -1.20 4.25 -1.19
CA CYS A 195 -0.95 5.17 -0.08
C CYS A 195 -0.46 6.52 -0.58
N PHE A 196 0.60 6.53 -1.38
CA PHE A 196 1.15 7.76 -1.94
C PHE A 196 0.14 8.56 -2.78
N PHE A 197 -0.70 7.89 -3.57
CA PHE A 197 -1.70 8.58 -4.40
C PHE A 197 -2.94 9.04 -3.65
N THR A 198 -3.21 8.44 -2.49
CA THR A 198 -4.43 8.69 -1.72
C THR A 198 -4.23 9.74 -0.65
N GLU A 199 -3.11 9.65 0.08
CA GLU A 199 -2.88 10.49 1.23
C GLU A 199 -2.33 11.87 0.83
N ARG A 200 -2.83 12.91 1.50
CA ARG A 200 -2.25 14.25 1.46
C ARG A 200 -1.33 14.39 2.66
N PHE A 201 -0.06 14.17 2.45
CA PHE A 201 0.93 14.37 3.50
C PHE A 201 1.13 15.87 3.72
N LEU A 202 0.62 16.37 4.83
CA LEU A 202 0.97 17.71 5.30
C LEU A 202 2.33 17.59 5.97
N THR A 203 3.37 18.12 5.36
CA THR A 203 4.68 18.29 6.01
C THR A 203 4.58 19.45 6.99
N GLY A 204 4.07 19.18 8.17
CA GLY A 204 4.11 20.05 9.32
C GLY A 204 4.61 19.21 10.47
N THR A 205 5.88 19.39 10.81
CA THR A 205 6.45 18.92 12.07
C THR A 205 5.66 19.51 13.21
N SER A 206 4.71 18.81 13.76
CA SER A 206 4.36 18.98 15.14
C SER A 206 4.69 17.69 15.85
N SER A 207 5.73 17.75 16.67
CA SER A 207 6.09 16.80 17.72
C SER A 207 5.00 16.72 18.80
N ASP A 208 3.76 16.57 18.41
CA ASP A 208 2.64 16.40 19.32
C ASP A 208 2.08 15.01 19.07
N GLY A 209 2.49 14.10 19.96
CA GLY A 209 2.20 12.66 19.91
C GLY A 209 0.73 12.32 20.12
N ARG A 210 -0.16 12.86 19.32
CA ARG A 210 -1.54 12.43 19.24
C ARG A 210 -1.69 11.46 18.07
N GLY A 211 -1.47 10.17 18.41
CA GLY A 211 -1.74 9.06 17.55
C GLY A 211 -3.20 9.03 17.10
N PHE A 212 -3.39 8.73 15.83
CA PHE A 212 -4.68 8.34 15.28
C PHE A 212 -5.10 6.98 15.86
N LEU A 213 -5.73 7.02 17.03
CA LEU A 213 -6.58 5.96 17.57
C LEU A 213 -7.83 6.65 18.12
N ASP A 214 -8.80 6.89 17.26
CA ASP A 214 -10.22 6.99 17.55
C ASP A 214 -11.00 6.51 16.32
#